data_090bc4c53e0cf601283af043e2389565
#
_entry.id   090bc4c53e0cf601283af043e2389565
#
_cell.length_a   1.000
_cell.length_b   1.000
_cell.length_c   1.000
_cell.angle_alpha   90.00
_cell.angle_beta   90.00
_cell.angle_gamma   90.00
#
_symmetry.space_group_name_H-M   'P 1'
#
loop_
_entity.id
_entity.type
_entity.pdbx_description
1 polymer ?
#
loop_
_entity_poly.entity_id
_entity_poly.type
_entity_poly.pdbx_seq_one_letter_code
_entity_poly.pdbx_strand_id
1 'polypeptide(L)'
;MDRPIVALVYDFDKTLSPKDMQEYSFLPGINMRAEAFWGLCRELAIRSKMDGILAYMYMMQKAAEGTMDLTREALNRLGACVEFFPGVDTWFDRVNDIGSRNGVAVEHYIISSGLLEIIEGSSIGGKFKAVFAASFCYDGDGRPVWPATAVNYTSKTQYLFRINKGILDVTNDRDLNAFTPEYMRRVPFSNMIYIGDGFTDVPCMKMTKLKGGYSIAVHAPGDTAIADDLLRQGRADFAIEADYREGKELEQVVTELIRRIRVTHELSVRHARQVARAHQRRGEPVPPGIVPRGGLEGEDERE
;
A
#
# COMPACT_ATOMS: atom_id res chain seq x y z
N MET A 1 -7.67 0.34 -26.15
CA MET A 1 -7.48 -0.74 -25.13
C MET A 1 -7.24 -0.08 -23.79
N ASP A 2 -7.99 -0.46 -22.76
CA ASP A 2 -7.74 0.03 -21.42
C ASP A 2 -6.36 -0.43 -20.94
N ARG A 3 -5.57 0.52 -20.42
CA ARG A 3 -4.26 0.22 -19.86
C ARG A 3 -4.42 -0.62 -18.60
N PRO A 4 -3.70 -1.73 -18.42
CA PRO A 4 -3.74 -2.44 -17.16
C PRO A 4 -3.26 -1.54 -16.04
N ILE A 5 -3.89 -1.66 -14.86
CA ILE A 5 -3.47 -0.95 -13.67
C ILE A 5 -2.50 -1.82 -12.90
N VAL A 6 -1.36 -1.27 -12.50
CA VAL A 6 -0.44 -1.82 -11.51
C VAL A 6 -0.60 -1.03 -10.22
N ALA A 7 -0.89 -1.71 -9.12
CA ALA A 7 -0.93 -1.09 -7.80
C ALA A 7 0.39 -1.37 -7.07
N LEU A 8 1.12 -0.30 -6.77
CA LEU A 8 2.23 -0.32 -5.82
C LEU A 8 1.67 0.02 -4.43
N VAL A 9 1.77 -0.92 -3.52
CA VAL A 9 1.23 -0.82 -2.16
C VAL A 9 2.38 -0.82 -1.19
N TYR A 10 2.50 0.25 -0.40
CA TYR A 10 3.62 0.46 0.52
C TYR A 10 3.17 0.42 1.98
N ASP A 11 4.00 -0.13 2.86
CA ASP A 11 4.05 0.35 4.24
C ASP A 11 4.73 1.73 4.26
N PHE A 12 4.70 2.43 5.39
CA PHE A 12 5.25 3.78 5.49
C PHE A 12 6.52 3.82 6.33
N ASP A 13 6.41 3.50 7.63
CA ASP A 13 7.53 3.54 8.57
C ASP A 13 8.56 2.46 8.24
N LYS A 14 9.85 2.80 8.22
CA LYS A 14 10.97 1.92 7.84
C LYS A 14 10.90 1.35 6.41
N THR A 15 9.86 1.74 5.66
CA THR A 15 9.70 1.41 4.24
C THR A 15 9.98 2.60 3.35
N LEU A 16 9.27 3.71 3.50
CA LEU A 16 9.52 4.98 2.79
C LEU A 16 10.35 5.94 3.64
N SER A 17 10.22 5.87 4.95
CA SER A 17 10.91 6.66 5.97
C SER A 17 11.86 5.74 6.76
N PRO A 18 13.08 6.17 7.13
CA PRO A 18 14.01 5.34 7.88
C PRO A 18 13.64 5.07 9.35
N LYS A 19 12.67 5.80 9.91
CA LYS A 19 12.21 5.66 11.32
C LYS A 19 10.70 5.61 11.39
N ASP A 20 10.18 5.30 12.59
CA ASP A 20 8.78 5.48 12.89
C ASP A 20 8.43 6.99 12.85
N MET A 21 7.31 7.37 12.24
CA MET A 21 6.95 8.77 12.00
C MET A 21 6.88 9.62 13.27
N GLN A 22 6.58 9.00 14.40
CA GLN A 22 6.52 9.68 15.69
C GLN A 22 7.89 10.16 16.19
N GLU A 23 8.98 9.56 15.70
CA GLU A 23 10.33 9.86 16.14
C GLU A 23 10.89 11.18 15.59
N TYR A 24 10.28 11.71 14.51
CA TYR A 24 10.78 12.93 13.88
C TYR A 24 10.41 14.21 14.63
N SER A 25 9.20 14.28 15.16
CA SER A 25 8.69 15.52 15.74
C SER A 25 7.82 15.32 16.98
N PHE A 26 7.00 14.27 17.03
CA PHE A 26 6.14 14.03 18.18
C PHE A 26 6.95 13.72 19.44
N LEU A 27 7.81 12.70 19.41
CA LEU A 27 8.61 12.29 20.56
C LEU A 27 9.59 13.38 21.02
N PRO A 28 10.32 14.07 20.14
CA PRO A 28 11.08 15.26 20.54
C PRO A 28 10.24 16.36 21.18
N GLY A 29 9.05 16.62 20.62
CA GLY A 29 8.14 17.66 21.12
C GLY A 29 7.61 17.42 22.54
N ILE A 30 7.50 16.16 22.96
CA ILE A 30 7.14 15.76 24.33
C ILE A 30 8.37 15.41 25.19
N ASN A 31 9.59 15.64 24.68
CA ASN A 31 10.87 15.33 25.34
C ASN A 31 10.97 13.86 25.81
N MET A 32 10.55 12.92 24.95
CA MET A 32 10.57 11.48 25.25
C MET A 32 11.41 10.71 24.21
N ARG A 33 12.20 9.73 24.68
CA ARG A 33 12.97 8.85 23.78
C ARG A 33 12.07 7.74 23.20
N ALA A 34 12.37 7.29 21.99
CA ALA A 34 11.60 6.26 21.28
C ALA A 34 11.49 4.96 22.11
N GLU A 35 12.60 4.45 22.65
CA GLU A 35 12.59 3.21 23.43
C GLU A 35 11.69 3.30 24.67
N ALA A 36 11.66 4.46 25.33
CA ALA A 36 10.82 4.69 26.49
C ALA A 36 9.33 4.72 26.10
N PHE A 37 9.00 5.45 25.04
CA PHE A 37 7.64 5.55 24.52
C PHE A 37 7.10 4.18 24.09
N TRP A 38 7.82 3.47 23.23
CA TRP A 38 7.41 2.15 22.75
C TRP A 38 7.39 1.10 23.85
N GLY A 39 8.24 1.24 24.88
CA GLY A 39 8.22 0.44 26.09
C GLY A 39 6.90 0.59 26.86
N LEU A 40 6.46 1.83 27.08
CA LEU A 40 5.19 2.15 27.75
C LEU A 40 3.97 1.65 26.95
N CYS A 41 4.00 1.80 25.62
CA CYS A 41 2.94 1.29 24.74
C CYS A 41 2.82 -0.23 24.86
N ARG A 42 3.95 -0.94 24.84
CA ARG A 42 3.99 -2.41 24.98
C ARG A 42 3.50 -2.87 26.37
N GLU A 43 3.95 -2.21 27.43
CA GLU A 43 3.50 -2.51 28.79
C GLU A 43 1.97 -2.32 28.93
N LEU A 44 1.44 -1.21 28.40
CA LEU A 44 0.00 -0.94 28.38
C LEU A 44 -0.75 -2.03 27.61
N ALA A 45 -0.28 -2.38 26.41
CA ALA A 45 -0.90 -3.41 25.57
C ALA A 45 -0.98 -4.76 26.28
N ILE A 46 0.13 -5.19 26.91
CA ILE A 46 0.18 -6.46 27.65
C ILE A 46 -0.74 -6.45 28.87
N ARG A 47 -0.63 -5.40 29.71
CA ARG A 47 -1.40 -5.28 30.97
C ARG A 47 -2.90 -5.21 30.72
N SER A 48 -3.31 -4.49 29.68
CA SER A 48 -4.72 -4.24 29.34
C SER A 48 -5.27 -5.21 28.30
N LYS A 49 -4.47 -6.14 27.78
CA LYS A 49 -4.80 -7.01 26.62
C LYS A 49 -5.35 -6.17 25.45
N MET A 50 -4.70 -5.05 25.20
CA MET A 50 -5.09 -4.06 24.20
C MET A 50 -4.32 -4.30 22.91
N ASP A 51 -4.96 -4.00 21.77
CA ASP A 51 -4.28 -3.93 20.48
C ASP A 51 -3.13 -2.92 20.53
N GLY A 52 -1.95 -3.27 19.98
CA GLY A 52 -0.76 -2.43 20.06
C GLY A 52 -0.92 -1.07 19.39
N ILE A 53 -1.74 -1.00 18.33
CA ILE A 53 -2.02 0.27 17.64
C ILE A 53 -2.90 1.18 18.50
N LEU A 54 -3.93 0.62 19.12
CA LEU A 54 -4.76 1.36 20.08
C LEU A 54 -3.93 1.80 21.30
N ALA A 55 -2.99 0.96 21.75
CA ALA A 55 -2.13 1.30 22.88
C ALA A 55 -1.22 2.50 22.59
N TYR A 56 -0.58 2.55 21.40
CA TYR A 56 0.26 3.70 21.08
C TYR A 56 -0.58 4.96 20.84
N MET A 57 -1.73 4.86 20.19
CA MET A 57 -2.64 6.01 20.00
C MET A 57 -3.08 6.60 21.34
N TYR A 58 -3.46 5.74 22.31
CA TYR A 58 -3.76 6.17 23.66
C TYR A 58 -2.57 6.82 24.35
N MET A 59 -1.37 6.21 24.24
CA MET A 59 -0.17 6.77 24.84
C MET A 59 0.25 8.11 24.22
N MET A 60 0.03 8.31 22.92
CA MET A 60 0.25 9.63 22.29
C MET A 60 -0.63 10.70 22.95
N GLN A 61 -1.93 10.44 23.11
CA GLN A 61 -2.83 11.39 23.77
C GLN A 61 -2.37 11.68 25.23
N LYS A 62 -2.03 10.62 25.99
CA LYS A 62 -1.59 10.77 27.38
C LYS A 62 -0.26 11.51 27.51
N ALA A 63 0.72 11.21 26.67
CA ALA A 63 2.04 11.82 26.73
C ALA A 63 2.04 13.28 26.24
N ALA A 64 1.07 13.66 25.40
CA ALA A 64 0.91 15.03 24.93
C ALA A 64 0.17 15.94 25.90
N GLU A 65 -0.54 15.39 26.92
CA GLU A 65 -1.31 16.19 27.87
C GLU A 65 -0.43 17.29 28.52
N GLY A 66 -0.82 18.55 28.33
CA GLY A 66 -0.12 19.72 28.88
C GLY A 66 1.19 20.11 28.17
N THR A 67 1.61 19.40 27.14
CA THR A 67 2.86 19.66 26.40
C THR A 67 2.65 19.94 24.92
N MET A 68 1.79 19.22 24.24
CA MET A 68 1.59 19.32 22.80
C MET A 68 0.12 19.21 22.46
N ASP A 69 -0.33 20.02 21.51
CA ASP A 69 -1.65 19.91 20.92
C ASP A 69 -1.66 18.79 19.87
N LEU A 70 -2.69 17.93 19.90
CA LEU A 70 -2.88 16.82 18.96
C LEU A 70 -4.10 17.03 18.06
N THR A 71 -4.48 18.29 17.79
CA THR A 71 -5.51 18.53 16.77
C THR A 71 -5.12 17.91 15.44
N ARG A 72 -6.12 17.69 14.57
CA ARG A 72 -5.86 17.17 13.20
C ARG A 72 -4.80 18.00 12.49
N GLU A 73 -4.90 19.32 12.56
CA GLU A 73 -3.95 20.25 11.93
C GLU A 73 -2.56 20.18 12.58
N ALA A 74 -2.50 19.98 13.90
CA ALA A 74 -1.22 19.84 14.59
C ALA A 74 -0.52 18.54 14.17
N LEU A 75 -1.24 17.40 14.15
CA LEU A 75 -0.71 16.14 13.67
C LEU A 75 -0.27 16.21 12.19
N ASN A 76 -1.07 16.86 11.35
CA ASN A 76 -0.71 17.07 9.94
C ASN A 76 0.60 17.87 9.80
N ARG A 77 0.79 18.95 10.60
CA ARG A 77 2.06 19.70 10.59
C ARG A 77 3.26 18.86 11.00
N LEU A 78 3.11 17.85 11.85
CA LEU A 78 4.21 16.93 12.20
C LEU A 78 4.72 16.16 10.98
N GLY A 79 3.86 15.91 10.00
CA GLY A 79 4.21 15.23 8.74
C GLY A 79 5.29 15.96 7.95
N ALA A 80 5.36 17.29 8.02
CA ALA A 80 6.38 18.07 7.33
C ALA A 80 7.82 17.79 7.81
N CYS A 81 7.97 17.20 9.01
CA CYS A 81 9.27 16.85 9.59
C CYS A 81 9.72 15.43 9.24
N VAL A 82 8.90 14.64 8.58
CA VAL A 82 9.24 13.26 8.23
C VAL A 82 10.34 13.27 7.16
N GLU A 83 11.41 12.55 7.44
CA GLU A 83 12.49 12.32 6.49
C GLU A 83 12.23 11.01 5.72
N PHE A 84 12.71 10.94 4.50
CA PHE A 84 12.52 9.80 3.63
C PHE A 84 13.84 9.15 3.22
N PHE A 85 13.78 7.88 2.85
CA PHE A 85 14.91 7.21 2.22
C PHE A 85 15.33 7.92 0.92
N PRO A 86 16.60 7.79 0.49
CA PRO A 86 17.10 8.48 -0.70
C PRO A 86 16.24 8.21 -1.94
N GLY A 87 15.79 9.27 -2.61
CA GLY A 87 15.06 9.25 -3.88
C GLY A 87 13.56 9.03 -3.78
N VAL A 88 12.97 8.91 -2.58
CA VAL A 88 11.52 8.74 -2.39
C VAL A 88 10.74 9.95 -2.92
N ASP A 89 11.29 11.15 -2.80
CA ASP A 89 10.69 12.41 -3.27
C ASP A 89 10.36 12.41 -4.77
N THR A 90 11.18 11.76 -5.58
CA THR A 90 11.03 11.67 -7.05
C THR A 90 10.54 10.30 -7.53
N TRP A 91 10.47 9.32 -6.67
CA TRP A 91 10.13 7.94 -6.97
C TRP A 91 8.79 7.78 -7.68
N PHE A 92 7.75 8.38 -7.14
CA PHE A 92 6.37 8.21 -7.62
C PHE A 92 6.22 8.69 -9.07
N ASP A 93 6.77 9.87 -9.37
CA ASP A 93 6.69 10.46 -10.70
C ASP A 93 7.49 9.62 -11.71
N ARG A 94 8.71 9.16 -11.34
CA ARG A 94 9.51 8.28 -12.20
C ARG A 94 8.82 6.94 -12.48
N VAL A 95 8.23 6.31 -11.47
CA VAL A 95 7.54 5.02 -11.68
C VAL A 95 6.26 5.20 -12.49
N ASN A 96 5.55 6.32 -12.35
CA ASN A 96 4.44 6.69 -13.22
C ASN A 96 4.89 6.85 -14.69
N ASP A 97 6.03 7.47 -14.92
CA ASP A 97 6.62 7.61 -16.27
C ASP A 97 7.07 6.26 -16.83
N ILE A 98 7.67 5.40 -16.02
CA ILE A 98 8.02 4.03 -16.40
C ILE A 98 6.75 3.27 -16.81
N GLY A 99 5.68 3.34 -16.00
CA GLY A 99 4.40 2.75 -16.32
C GLY A 99 3.83 3.25 -17.65
N SER A 100 3.81 4.56 -17.83
CA SER A 100 3.29 5.20 -19.04
C SER A 100 4.04 4.77 -20.29
N ARG A 101 5.39 4.75 -20.25
CA ARG A 101 6.25 4.25 -21.35
C ARG A 101 6.02 2.77 -21.66
N ASN A 102 5.63 1.97 -20.67
CA ASN A 102 5.30 0.56 -20.85
C ASN A 102 3.80 0.31 -21.09
N GLY A 103 2.97 1.35 -21.29
CA GLY A 103 1.55 1.20 -21.59
C GLY A 103 0.72 0.70 -20.40
N VAL A 104 1.15 0.99 -19.17
CA VAL A 104 0.53 0.60 -17.91
C VAL A 104 0.13 1.87 -17.13
N ALA A 105 -1.00 1.86 -16.43
CA ALA A 105 -1.32 2.87 -15.44
C ALA A 105 -0.78 2.40 -14.07
N VAL A 106 0.03 3.23 -13.43
CA VAL A 106 0.53 2.95 -12.07
C VAL A 106 -0.29 3.73 -11.07
N GLU A 107 -0.65 3.08 -9.98
CA GLU A 107 -1.31 3.71 -8.84
C GLU A 107 -0.56 3.35 -7.56
N HIS A 108 -0.37 4.35 -6.69
CA HIS A 108 0.34 4.21 -5.43
C HIS A 108 -0.63 4.23 -4.26
N TYR A 109 -0.43 3.33 -3.29
CA TYR A 109 -1.27 3.15 -2.11
C TYR A 109 -0.43 2.98 -0.87
N ILE A 110 -0.89 3.52 0.26
CA ILE A 110 -0.31 3.25 1.59
C ILE A 110 -1.23 2.31 2.36
N ILE A 111 -0.64 1.33 3.06
CA ILE A 111 -1.27 0.56 4.12
C ILE A 111 -0.33 0.57 5.32
N SER A 112 -0.57 1.45 6.29
CA SER A 112 0.34 1.71 7.42
C SER A 112 -0.34 1.56 8.77
N SER A 113 0.43 1.15 9.77
CA SER A 113 0.03 1.21 11.18
C SER A 113 0.26 2.58 11.82
N GLY A 114 0.93 3.49 11.11
CA GLY A 114 1.14 4.89 11.52
C GLY A 114 -0.11 5.74 11.36
N LEU A 115 -0.01 7.04 11.67
CA LEU A 115 -1.13 7.97 11.65
C LEU A 115 -1.35 8.59 10.28
N LEU A 116 -2.60 8.54 9.81
CA LEU A 116 -3.06 9.13 8.56
C LEU A 116 -2.70 10.61 8.46
N GLU A 117 -2.95 11.35 9.52
CA GLU A 117 -2.75 12.80 9.57
C GLU A 117 -1.28 13.17 9.34
N ILE A 118 -0.34 12.40 9.89
CA ILE A 118 1.10 12.61 9.70
C ILE A 118 1.49 12.26 8.26
N ILE A 119 0.97 11.17 7.71
CA ILE A 119 1.24 10.76 6.32
C ILE A 119 0.71 11.83 5.34
N GLU A 120 -0.51 12.29 5.52
CA GLU A 120 -1.11 13.33 4.66
C GLU A 120 -0.37 14.67 4.74
N GLY A 121 0.19 15.00 5.90
CA GLY A 121 0.99 16.21 6.09
C GLY A 121 2.41 16.13 5.59
N SER A 122 2.88 14.96 5.19
CA SER A 122 4.24 14.77 4.67
C SER A 122 4.38 15.30 3.24
N SER A 123 5.62 15.53 2.80
CA SER A 123 5.92 16.02 1.45
C SER A 123 5.45 15.10 0.32
N ILE A 124 5.19 13.84 0.63
CA ILE A 124 4.69 12.84 -0.33
C ILE A 124 3.20 12.51 -0.15
N GLY A 125 2.50 13.12 0.82
CA GLY A 125 1.10 12.80 1.15
C GLY A 125 0.16 12.85 -0.05
N GLY A 126 0.36 13.78 -0.99
CA GLY A 126 -0.44 13.93 -2.21
C GLY A 126 -0.11 12.94 -3.35
N LYS A 127 0.85 12.02 -3.18
CA LYS A 127 1.28 11.07 -4.23
C LYS A 127 0.44 9.79 -4.29
N PHE A 128 -0.43 9.56 -3.33
CA PHE A 128 -1.16 8.30 -3.18
C PHE A 128 -2.60 8.40 -3.67
N LYS A 129 -3.07 7.36 -4.34
CA LYS A 129 -4.48 7.20 -4.73
C LYS A 129 -5.39 7.01 -3.52
N ALA A 130 -4.90 6.32 -2.51
CA ALA A 130 -5.51 6.22 -1.17
C ALA A 130 -4.45 5.88 -0.12
N VAL A 131 -4.68 6.39 1.09
CA VAL A 131 -3.90 6.10 2.28
C VAL A 131 -4.79 5.40 3.28
N PHE A 132 -4.44 4.18 3.65
CA PHE A 132 -5.10 3.39 4.68
C PHE A 132 -4.17 3.33 5.89
N ALA A 133 -4.50 4.08 6.93
CA ALA A 133 -3.67 4.22 8.11
C ALA A 133 -4.52 4.34 9.38
N ALA A 134 -3.90 4.23 10.55
CA ALA A 134 -4.59 4.53 11.80
C ALA A 134 -4.96 6.02 11.83
N SER A 135 -6.09 6.37 12.43
CA SER A 135 -6.57 7.75 12.50
C SER A 135 -7.43 7.99 13.73
N PHE A 136 -7.58 9.25 14.11
CA PHE A 136 -8.45 9.64 15.20
C PHE A 136 -9.81 10.15 14.68
N CYS A 137 -10.84 9.95 15.50
CA CYS A 137 -12.06 10.72 15.47
C CYS A 137 -11.85 12.01 16.24
N TYR A 138 -12.33 13.13 15.73
CA TYR A 138 -12.13 14.46 16.29
C TYR A 138 -13.45 15.08 16.73
N ASP A 139 -13.42 15.88 17.79
CA ASP A 139 -14.54 16.72 18.22
C ASP A 139 -14.67 17.98 17.36
N GLY A 140 -15.62 18.86 17.75
CA GLY A 140 -15.87 20.12 17.07
C GLY A 140 -14.71 21.13 17.14
N ASP A 141 -13.80 20.97 18.08
CA ASP A 141 -12.59 21.78 18.27
C ASP A 141 -11.36 21.15 17.56
N GLY A 142 -11.56 20.03 16.85
CA GLY A 142 -10.51 19.31 16.15
C GLY A 142 -9.61 18.48 17.05
N ARG A 143 -10.00 18.22 18.31
CA ARG A 143 -9.22 17.41 19.24
C ARG A 143 -9.54 15.93 19.11
N PRO A 144 -8.54 15.05 19.20
CA PRO A 144 -8.75 13.61 19.10
C PRO A 144 -9.50 13.07 20.32
N VAL A 145 -10.66 12.46 20.09
CA VAL A 145 -11.49 11.89 21.16
C VAL A 145 -11.51 10.38 21.18
N TRP A 146 -11.35 9.74 20.02
CA TRP A 146 -11.39 8.28 19.89
C TRP A 146 -10.60 7.82 18.66
N PRO A 147 -10.05 6.61 18.64
CA PRO A 147 -9.54 6.01 17.41
C PRO A 147 -10.68 5.81 16.39
N ALA A 148 -10.57 6.43 15.21
CA ALA A 148 -11.50 6.17 14.11
C ALA A 148 -11.13 4.88 13.37
N THR A 149 -9.84 4.66 13.17
CA THR A 149 -9.30 3.46 12.51
C THR A 149 -8.04 3.00 13.24
N ALA A 150 -7.90 1.69 13.46
CA ALA A 150 -6.67 1.05 13.90
C ALA A 150 -6.25 0.01 12.86
N VAL A 151 -5.03 0.14 12.33
CA VAL A 151 -4.51 -0.73 11.29
C VAL A 151 -3.40 -1.59 11.88
N ASN A 152 -3.75 -2.79 12.32
CA ASN A 152 -2.80 -3.79 12.80
C ASN A 152 -2.37 -4.76 11.69
N TYR A 153 -1.47 -5.68 11.99
CA TYR A 153 -0.83 -6.60 11.03
C TYR A 153 -1.81 -7.39 10.17
N THR A 154 -2.87 -7.91 10.77
CA THR A 154 -3.87 -8.72 10.06
C THR A 154 -4.91 -7.84 9.36
N SER A 155 -5.30 -6.72 9.97
CA SER A 155 -6.24 -5.79 9.36
C SER A 155 -5.67 -5.06 8.13
N LYS A 156 -4.32 -4.97 7.99
CA LYS A 156 -3.68 -4.51 6.74
C LYS A 156 -4.22 -5.25 5.51
N THR A 157 -4.48 -6.54 5.60
CA THR A 157 -4.90 -7.36 4.44
C THR A 157 -6.25 -6.96 3.85
N GLN A 158 -7.19 -6.43 4.65
CA GLN A 158 -8.49 -5.99 4.13
C GLN A 158 -8.34 -4.90 3.06
N TYR A 159 -7.34 -4.04 3.20
CA TYR A 159 -7.11 -2.93 2.26
C TYR A 159 -6.62 -3.40 0.90
N LEU A 160 -5.91 -4.54 0.83
CA LEU A 160 -5.60 -5.18 -0.45
C LEU A 160 -6.87 -5.57 -1.21
N PHE A 161 -7.92 -6.06 -0.50
CA PHE A 161 -9.21 -6.36 -1.13
C PHE A 161 -9.96 -5.10 -1.54
N ARG A 162 -9.85 -3.98 -0.78
CA ARG A 162 -10.40 -2.69 -1.17
C ARG A 162 -9.75 -2.17 -2.46
N ILE A 163 -8.43 -2.22 -2.56
CA ILE A 163 -7.68 -1.88 -3.78
C ILE A 163 -8.10 -2.80 -4.93
N ASN A 164 -8.16 -4.11 -4.69
CA ASN A 164 -8.55 -5.10 -5.69
C ASN A 164 -9.93 -4.82 -6.32
N LYS A 165 -10.91 -4.47 -5.49
CA LYS A 165 -12.27 -4.14 -5.94
C LYS A 165 -12.45 -2.69 -6.40
N GLY A 166 -11.54 -1.78 -6.00
CA GLY A 166 -11.66 -0.35 -6.22
C GLY A 166 -12.64 0.34 -5.26
N ILE A 167 -12.92 -0.27 -4.10
CA ILE A 167 -13.79 0.28 -3.05
C ILE A 167 -12.89 0.92 -1.98
N LEU A 168 -12.47 2.15 -2.23
CA LEU A 168 -11.46 2.81 -1.41
C LEU A 168 -12.04 3.53 -0.17
N ASP A 169 -13.34 3.81 -0.16
CA ASP A 169 -14.03 4.37 1.01
C ASP A 169 -14.11 3.29 2.12
N VAL A 170 -13.48 3.55 3.26
CA VAL A 170 -13.45 2.63 4.41
C VAL A 170 -14.81 2.39 5.04
N THR A 171 -15.78 3.28 4.83
CA THR A 171 -17.15 3.16 5.35
C THR A 171 -18.07 2.34 4.44
N ASN A 172 -17.63 2.04 3.21
CA ASN A 172 -18.43 1.28 2.25
C ASN A 172 -18.15 -0.23 2.36
N ASP A 173 -18.73 -0.85 3.38
CA ASP A 173 -18.64 -2.30 3.57
C ASP A 173 -19.63 -3.08 2.70
N ARG A 174 -20.72 -2.46 2.28
CA ARG A 174 -21.73 -3.08 1.43
C ARG A 174 -21.13 -3.55 0.11
N ASP A 175 -20.48 -2.64 -0.62
CA ASP A 175 -19.91 -2.95 -1.93
C ASP A 175 -18.64 -3.78 -1.80
N LEU A 176 -17.87 -3.59 -0.71
CA LEU A 176 -16.73 -4.42 -0.41
C LEU A 176 -17.12 -5.90 -0.28
N ASN A 177 -18.23 -6.20 0.38
CA ASN A 177 -18.71 -7.57 0.61
C ASN A 177 -19.59 -8.12 -0.54
N ALA A 178 -20.04 -7.26 -1.48
CA ALA A 178 -20.78 -7.72 -2.64
C ALA A 178 -19.94 -8.68 -3.49
N PHE A 179 -20.60 -9.70 -4.04
CA PHE A 179 -19.93 -10.63 -4.96
C PHE A 179 -19.48 -9.89 -6.22
N THR A 180 -18.18 -9.92 -6.49
CA THR A 180 -17.58 -9.36 -7.71
C THR A 180 -16.72 -10.44 -8.34
N PRO A 181 -17.08 -10.92 -9.54
CA PRO A 181 -16.27 -11.90 -10.27
C PRO A 181 -14.82 -11.40 -10.43
N GLU A 182 -13.86 -12.31 -10.47
CA GLU A 182 -12.45 -11.96 -10.48
C GLU A 182 -12.06 -11.11 -11.70
N TYR A 183 -12.62 -11.44 -12.86
CA TYR A 183 -12.40 -10.68 -14.10
C TYR A 183 -13.00 -9.27 -14.10
N MET A 184 -13.91 -8.96 -13.18
CA MET A 184 -14.50 -7.63 -13.01
C MET A 184 -13.77 -6.78 -11.97
N ARG A 185 -12.83 -7.33 -11.24
CA ARG A 185 -12.08 -6.59 -10.21
C ARG A 185 -11.17 -5.54 -10.85
N ARG A 186 -11.15 -4.36 -10.23
CA ARG A 186 -10.47 -3.19 -10.79
C ARG A 186 -8.96 -3.40 -10.92
N VAL A 187 -8.32 -3.93 -9.87
CA VAL A 187 -6.89 -4.24 -9.85
C VAL A 187 -6.73 -5.71 -9.47
N PRO A 188 -6.45 -6.62 -10.41
CA PRO A 188 -6.14 -8.01 -10.07
C PRO A 188 -4.97 -8.09 -9.09
N PHE A 189 -5.00 -9.05 -8.18
CA PHE A 189 -3.88 -9.26 -7.25
C PHE A 189 -2.56 -9.52 -7.99
N SER A 190 -2.60 -10.18 -9.15
CA SER A 190 -1.44 -10.39 -10.02
C SER A 190 -0.78 -9.11 -10.52
N ASN A 191 -1.47 -7.98 -10.42
CA ASN A 191 -1.00 -6.66 -10.79
C ASN A 191 -0.61 -5.82 -9.55
N MET A 192 -0.51 -6.42 -8.37
CA MET A 192 -0.09 -5.75 -7.15
C MET A 192 1.37 -6.05 -6.83
N ILE A 193 2.09 -5.04 -6.41
CA ILE A 193 3.45 -5.12 -5.87
C ILE A 193 3.39 -4.53 -4.46
N TYR A 194 3.57 -5.37 -3.44
CA TYR A 194 3.60 -4.94 -2.05
C TYR A 194 5.04 -4.70 -1.61
N ILE A 195 5.30 -3.55 -0.99
CA ILE A 195 6.63 -3.13 -0.51
C ILE A 195 6.51 -2.83 0.99
N GLY A 196 7.30 -3.50 1.81
CA GLY A 196 7.31 -3.32 3.27
C GLY A 196 8.65 -3.75 3.87
N ASP A 197 8.89 -3.45 5.14
CA ASP A 197 10.19 -3.68 5.80
C ASP A 197 10.20 -4.90 6.73
N GLY A 198 9.03 -5.35 7.24
CA GLY A 198 9.09 -6.19 8.41
C GLY A 198 8.01 -7.26 8.57
N PHE A 199 8.06 -7.88 9.75
CA PHE A 199 7.12 -8.96 10.12
C PHE A 199 5.67 -8.50 10.16
N THR A 200 5.42 -7.20 10.34
CA THR A 200 4.09 -6.60 10.34
C THR A 200 3.42 -6.68 8.96
N ASP A 201 4.22 -6.78 7.90
CA ASP A 201 3.78 -6.83 6.50
C ASP A 201 3.58 -8.25 5.98
N VAL A 202 4.07 -9.25 6.71
CA VAL A 202 4.00 -10.66 6.29
C VAL A 202 2.62 -11.11 5.82
N PRO A 203 1.50 -10.77 6.51
CA PRO A 203 0.17 -11.14 6.02
C PRO A 203 -0.14 -10.56 4.63
N CYS A 204 0.23 -9.31 4.37
CA CYS A 204 0.05 -8.65 3.08
C CYS A 204 0.97 -9.23 2.01
N MET A 205 2.27 -9.39 2.31
CA MET A 205 3.24 -10.01 1.42
C MET A 205 2.78 -11.41 0.98
N LYS A 206 2.43 -12.25 1.96
CA LYS A 206 1.97 -13.61 1.69
C LYS A 206 0.68 -13.63 0.86
N MET A 207 -0.29 -12.78 1.20
CA MET A 207 -1.56 -12.70 0.46
C MET A 207 -1.31 -12.28 -0.99
N THR A 208 -0.49 -11.25 -1.21
CA THR A 208 -0.16 -10.76 -2.55
C THR A 208 0.51 -11.85 -3.39
N LYS A 209 1.54 -12.52 -2.85
CA LYS A 209 2.22 -13.64 -3.53
C LYS A 209 1.28 -14.79 -3.86
N LEU A 210 0.51 -15.29 -2.89
CA LEU A 210 -0.40 -16.41 -3.08
C LEU A 210 -1.45 -16.15 -4.17
N LYS A 211 -1.76 -14.89 -4.42
CA LYS A 211 -2.71 -14.49 -5.46
C LYS A 211 -2.04 -14.03 -6.76
N GLY A 212 -0.74 -14.30 -6.93
CA GLY A 212 0.01 -14.09 -8.17
C GLY A 212 0.62 -12.71 -8.35
N GLY A 213 0.54 -11.84 -7.34
CA GLY A 213 1.29 -10.59 -7.27
C GLY A 213 2.70 -10.77 -6.71
N TYR A 214 3.37 -9.68 -6.37
CA TYR A 214 4.77 -9.68 -5.91
C TYR A 214 4.91 -8.95 -4.59
N SER A 215 5.92 -9.34 -3.81
CA SER A 215 6.28 -8.65 -2.58
C SER A 215 7.78 -8.41 -2.49
N ILE A 216 8.15 -7.22 -2.05
CA ILE A 216 9.52 -6.75 -1.87
C ILE A 216 9.69 -6.39 -0.40
N ALA A 217 10.63 -7.06 0.26
CA ALA A 217 11.09 -6.66 1.58
C ALA A 217 12.21 -5.62 1.41
N VAL A 218 11.99 -4.41 1.90
CA VAL A 218 13.04 -3.39 1.89
C VAL A 218 13.74 -3.31 3.24
N HIS A 219 15.00 -2.86 3.24
CA HIS A 219 15.78 -2.72 4.47
C HIS A 219 16.66 -1.46 4.41
N ALA A 220 16.97 -0.91 5.57
CA ALA A 220 17.96 0.16 5.68
C ALA A 220 19.36 -0.33 5.25
N PRO A 221 20.25 0.57 4.81
CA PRO A 221 21.62 0.20 4.46
C PRO A 221 22.31 -0.57 5.59
N GLY A 222 22.81 -1.78 5.28
CA GLY A 222 23.52 -2.64 6.23
C GLY A 222 22.64 -3.41 7.22
N ASP A 223 21.33 -3.24 7.25
CA ASP A 223 20.40 -3.96 8.14
C ASP A 223 19.53 -4.95 7.36
N THR A 224 20.12 -6.03 6.89
CA THR A 224 19.46 -7.02 6.01
C THR A 224 18.71 -8.13 6.76
N ALA A 225 18.91 -8.27 8.08
CA ALA A 225 18.54 -9.49 8.81
C ALA A 225 17.06 -9.88 8.65
N ILE A 226 16.14 -8.94 8.78
CA ILE A 226 14.69 -9.20 8.65
C ILE A 226 14.33 -9.51 7.20
N ALA A 227 14.82 -8.71 6.24
CA ALA A 227 14.56 -8.88 4.82
C ALA A 227 15.08 -10.24 4.30
N ASP A 228 16.30 -10.64 4.71
CA ASP A 228 16.89 -11.94 4.41
C ASP A 228 16.06 -13.09 5.00
N ASP A 229 15.55 -12.94 6.22
CA ASP A 229 14.66 -13.93 6.83
C ASP A 229 13.33 -14.06 6.07
N LEU A 230 12.74 -12.95 5.65
CA LEU A 230 11.50 -12.94 4.86
C LEU A 230 11.70 -13.60 3.49
N LEU A 231 12.82 -13.31 2.83
CA LEU A 231 13.19 -13.92 1.55
C LEU A 231 13.42 -15.43 1.71
N ARG A 232 14.25 -15.83 2.68
CA ARG A 232 14.59 -17.24 2.94
C ARG A 232 13.37 -18.08 3.33
N GLN A 233 12.42 -17.50 4.06
CA GLN A 233 11.16 -18.15 4.42
C GLN A 233 10.12 -18.13 3.28
N GLY A 234 10.44 -17.57 2.13
CA GLY A 234 9.54 -17.47 0.97
C GLY A 234 8.37 -16.51 1.18
N ARG A 235 8.48 -15.59 2.16
CA ARG A 235 7.45 -14.60 2.47
C ARG A 235 7.53 -13.38 1.56
N ALA A 236 8.73 -12.97 1.18
CA ALA A 236 8.99 -11.97 0.14
C ALA A 236 9.52 -12.63 -1.14
N ASP A 237 9.39 -11.96 -2.29
CA ASP A 237 10.00 -12.38 -3.56
C ASP A 237 11.39 -11.79 -3.72
N PHE A 238 11.61 -10.59 -3.16
CA PHE A 238 12.88 -9.86 -3.21
C PHE A 238 13.19 -9.27 -1.84
N ALA A 239 14.48 -9.13 -1.52
CA ALA A 239 15.01 -8.39 -0.38
C ALA A 239 15.98 -7.35 -0.95
N ILE A 240 15.69 -6.04 -0.77
CA ILE A 240 16.36 -4.96 -1.49
C ILE A 240 16.60 -3.79 -0.53
N GLU A 241 17.75 -3.13 -0.66
CA GLU A 241 18.02 -1.89 0.09
C GLU A 241 17.00 -0.80 -0.26
N ALA A 242 16.54 -0.04 0.74
CA ALA A 242 15.59 1.07 0.61
C ALA A 242 16.26 2.30 -0.05
N ASP A 243 16.76 2.11 -1.26
CA ASP A 243 17.32 3.15 -2.11
C ASP A 243 16.42 3.36 -3.32
N TYR A 244 15.58 4.42 -3.25
CA TYR A 244 14.57 4.75 -4.25
C TYR A 244 15.11 5.64 -5.39
N ARG A 245 16.43 5.90 -5.46
CA ARG A 245 17.04 6.71 -6.51
C ARG A 245 16.98 6.03 -7.87
N GLU A 246 17.06 6.84 -8.92
CA GLU A 246 17.09 6.37 -10.31
C GLU A 246 18.22 5.37 -10.55
N GLY A 247 17.89 4.30 -11.28
CA GLY A 247 18.84 3.25 -11.68
C GLY A 247 19.24 2.27 -10.55
N LYS A 248 18.69 2.41 -9.35
CA LYS A 248 18.95 1.50 -8.25
C LYS A 248 18.15 0.21 -8.36
N GLU A 249 18.54 -0.82 -7.60
CA GLU A 249 18.00 -2.17 -7.69
C GLU A 249 16.48 -2.19 -7.53
N LEU A 250 15.92 -1.42 -6.59
CA LEU A 250 14.48 -1.34 -6.37
C LEU A 250 13.74 -0.85 -7.62
N GLU A 251 14.26 0.20 -8.28
CA GLU A 251 13.66 0.71 -9.52
C GLU A 251 13.78 -0.30 -10.67
N GLN A 252 14.92 -0.99 -10.77
CA GLN A 252 15.14 -2.02 -11.80
C GLN A 252 14.13 -3.16 -11.63
N VAL A 253 13.99 -3.71 -10.41
CA VAL A 253 13.06 -4.80 -10.11
C VAL A 253 11.61 -4.37 -10.35
N VAL A 254 11.19 -3.20 -9.87
CA VAL A 254 9.83 -2.68 -10.11
C VAL A 254 9.57 -2.48 -11.60
N THR A 255 10.54 -1.99 -12.36
CA THR A 255 10.43 -1.83 -13.81
C THR A 255 10.21 -3.17 -14.50
N GLU A 256 10.97 -4.20 -14.15
CA GLU A 256 10.81 -5.54 -14.73
C GLU A 256 9.45 -6.17 -14.36
N LEU A 257 8.97 -5.95 -13.14
CA LEU A 257 7.64 -6.41 -12.73
C LEU A 257 6.53 -5.70 -13.52
N ILE A 258 6.64 -4.40 -13.75
CA ILE A 258 5.71 -3.64 -14.60
C ILE A 258 5.69 -4.20 -16.03
N ARG A 259 6.86 -4.47 -16.62
CA ARG A 259 6.99 -5.08 -17.96
C ARG A 259 6.35 -6.47 -18.01
N ARG A 260 6.62 -7.31 -17.01
CA ARG A 260 6.02 -8.64 -16.91
C ARG A 260 4.50 -8.58 -16.83
N ILE A 261 3.95 -7.70 -15.98
CA ILE A 261 2.50 -7.50 -15.85
C ILE A 261 1.91 -7.07 -17.21
N ARG A 262 2.57 -6.17 -17.92
CA ARG A 262 2.16 -5.73 -19.26
C ARG A 262 2.10 -6.88 -20.25
N VAL A 263 3.17 -7.67 -20.35
CA VAL A 263 3.23 -8.83 -21.27
C VAL A 263 2.16 -9.86 -20.93
N THR A 264 1.99 -10.16 -19.65
CA THR A 264 0.94 -11.09 -19.17
C THR A 264 -0.45 -10.61 -19.54
N HIS A 265 -0.72 -9.31 -19.38
CA HIS A 265 -2.00 -8.71 -19.77
C HIS A 265 -2.23 -8.83 -21.28
N GLU A 266 -1.25 -8.52 -22.12
CA GLU A 266 -1.37 -8.65 -23.59
C GLU A 266 -1.67 -10.08 -24.02
N LEU A 267 -0.98 -11.06 -23.44
CA LEU A 267 -1.25 -12.47 -23.71
C LEU A 267 -2.66 -12.88 -23.30
N SER A 268 -3.15 -12.41 -22.13
CA SER A 268 -4.51 -12.66 -21.66
C SER A 268 -5.55 -12.07 -22.62
N VAL A 269 -5.32 -10.85 -23.10
CA VAL A 269 -6.19 -10.20 -24.10
C VAL A 269 -6.20 -10.99 -25.43
N ARG A 270 -5.05 -11.42 -25.92
CA ARG A 270 -4.94 -12.23 -27.14
C ARG A 270 -5.68 -13.57 -26.99
N HIS A 271 -5.49 -14.25 -25.85
CA HIS A 271 -6.19 -15.49 -25.54
C HIS A 271 -7.71 -15.30 -25.55
N ALA A 272 -8.19 -14.28 -24.83
CA ALA A 272 -9.62 -13.96 -24.75
C ALA A 272 -10.24 -13.72 -26.14
N ARG A 273 -9.55 -12.97 -27.02
CA ARG A 273 -9.99 -12.75 -28.41
C ARG A 273 -10.06 -14.05 -29.20
N GLN A 274 -9.08 -14.95 -29.06
CA GLN A 274 -9.08 -16.25 -29.76
C GLN A 274 -10.25 -17.13 -29.28
N VAL A 275 -10.51 -17.18 -27.99
CA VAL A 275 -11.63 -17.95 -27.42
C VAL A 275 -12.96 -17.37 -27.91
N ALA A 276 -13.15 -16.05 -27.86
CA ALA A 276 -14.36 -15.42 -28.37
C ALA A 276 -14.63 -15.76 -29.86
N ARG A 277 -13.59 -15.66 -30.71
CA ARG A 277 -13.69 -16.06 -32.13
C ARG A 277 -14.03 -17.55 -32.31
N ALA A 278 -13.49 -18.43 -31.46
CA ALA A 278 -13.80 -19.87 -31.51
C ALA A 278 -15.28 -20.15 -31.20
N HIS A 279 -15.85 -19.50 -30.18
CA HIS A 279 -17.27 -19.58 -29.86
C HIS A 279 -18.15 -19.03 -30.99
N GLN A 280 -17.80 -17.86 -31.54
CA GLN A 280 -18.52 -17.25 -32.66
C GLN A 280 -18.59 -18.18 -33.89
N ARG A 281 -17.49 -18.87 -34.25
CA ARG A 281 -17.47 -19.82 -35.37
C ARG A 281 -18.39 -21.01 -35.17
N ARG A 282 -18.72 -21.35 -33.93
CA ARG A 282 -19.62 -22.44 -33.57
C ARG A 282 -21.07 -21.99 -33.31
N GLY A 283 -21.31 -20.65 -33.34
CA GLY A 283 -22.62 -20.10 -32.95
C GLY A 283 -22.92 -20.23 -31.46
N GLU A 284 -21.88 -20.39 -30.62
CA GLU A 284 -22.01 -20.56 -29.19
C GLU A 284 -21.85 -19.21 -28.47
N PRO A 285 -22.55 -18.97 -27.35
CA PRO A 285 -22.33 -17.75 -26.57
C PRO A 285 -20.93 -17.73 -25.95
N VAL A 286 -20.29 -16.58 -25.96
CA VAL A 286 -18.98 -16.39 -25.33
C VAL A 286 -19.18 -16.40 -23.80
N PRO A 287 -18.50 -17.28 -23.02
CA PRO A 287 -18.62 -17.30 -21.59
C PRO A 287 -18.26 -15.96 -20.94
N PRO A 288 -18.99 -15.51 -19.91
CA PRO A 288 -18.65 -14.30 -19.17
C PRO A 288 -17.26 -14.46 -18.55
N GLY A 289 -16.43 -13.40 -18.64
CA GLY A 289 -15.05 -13.38 -18.12
C GLY A 289 -13.97 -13.69 -19.13
N ILE A 290 -14.30 -14.10 -20.35
CA ILE A 290 -13.35 -14.29 -21.45
C ILE A 290 -13.09 -12.96 -22.20
N VAL A 291 -14.05 -12.03 -22.18
CA VAL A 291 -13.91 -10.74 -22.85
C VAL A 291 -13.10 -9.77 -22.00
N PRO A 292 -11.94 -9.26 -22.47
CA PRO A 292 -11.21 -8.19 -21.75
C PRO A 292 -12.11 -6.96 -21.60
N ARG A 293 -11.96 -6.21 -20.49
CA ARG A 293 -12.58 -4.88 -20.38
C ARG A 293 -12.14 -4.02 -21.57
N GLY A 294 -13.09 -3.50 -22.33
CA GLY A 294 -12.81 -2.68 -23.51
C GLY A 294 -13.28 -3.26 -24.83
N GLY A 295 -14.41 -3.98 -24.83
CA GLY A 295 -15.25 -4.27 -25.98
C GLY A 295 -14.55 -4.90 -27.21
N LEU A 296 -15.23 -5.81 -27.85
CA LEU A 296 -14.92 -6.27 -29.22
C LEU A 296 -15.32 -5.20 -30.29
N GLU A 297 -15.51 -3.94 -29.88
CA GLU A 297 -15.89 -2.86 -30.79
C GLU A 297 -14.67 -2.31 -31.52
N GLY A 298 -14.65 -2.54 -32.84
CA GLY A 298 -13.90 -1.74 -33.80
C GLY A 298 -12.60 -2.31 -34.34
N GLU A 299 -12.67 -3.40 -35.11
CA GLU A 299 -11.72 -3.70 -36.21
C GLU A 299 -12.38 -4.66 -37.21
N ASP A 300 -13.51 -4.29 -37.80
CA ASP A 300 -14.09 -4.97 -38.98
C ASP A 300 -14.65 -3.95 -39.99
N GLU A 301 -13.85 -2.92 -40.32
CA GLU A 301 -14.08 -2.12 -41.53
C GLU A 301 -12.72 -1.66 -42.07
N ARG A 302 -11.96 -2.58 -42.69
CA ARG A 302 -10.98 -2.31 -43.74
C ARG A 302 -10.64 -3.63 -44.46
N GLU A 303 -11.41 -4.00 -45.43
CA GLU A 303 -10.98 -4.59 -46.69
C GLU A 303 -11.31 -3.65 -47.81
#